data_f255bacc4e4fc00f724aecf5d347f7cb
#
_entry.id   f255bacc4e4fc00f724aecf5d347f7cb
#
_cell.length_a   1.000
_cell.length_b   1.000
_cell.length_c   1.000
_cell.angle_alpha   90.00
_cell.angle_beta   90.00
_cell.angle_gamma   90.00
#
_symmetry.space_group_name_H-M   'P 1'
#
loop_
_entity.id
_entity.type
_entity.pdbx_description
1 polymer ?
#
loop_
_entity_poly.entity_id
_entity_poly.type
_entity_poly.pdbx_seq_one_letter_code
_entity_poly.pdbx_strand_id
1 'polypeptide(L)'
;MLKVWIEAMRLRTLPVSVSGVIAGIACAVFLGKFNAVPAVLCLLFAVLAQIASNFGNEYYDFKNGVDKQGREGFRRGVTEGEISPKAMKYATFVTLGLAAVVGCAMLCYGPWWLVIVGAVIMLFALAYSTGPYPLSHHGLGDVAVVLFFGVVPVLFTCFLQTGSWEGLKFVIPTSVAVGLLAANVLIVNNYRDMEDDAAVNKRTTVVIFGRKTMGRVYLWSGIIAMLLMLPLWDYLSCWALVAPILYIVLHINTWRQLKRSLGAQLNPLLGKTAINLLVFAVMLLFACILYTQDHVCADYYFYNFSSVVNPLCIPIE
;
A
#
# COMPACT_ATOMS: atom_id res chain seq x y z
N MET A 1 -27.23 -5.61 9.36
CA MET A 1 -26.69 -6.21 8.11
C MET A 1 -25.65 -5.30 7.43
N LEU A 2 -25.98 -4.09 6.94
CA LEU A 2 -25.00 -3.20 6.25
C LEU A 2 -23.75 -2.90 7.09
N LYS A 3 -23.91 -2.58 8.38
CA LYS A 3 -22.79 -2.30 9.29
C LYS A 3 -21.79 -3.45 9.38
N VAL A 4 -22.29 -4.69 9.44
CA VAL A 4 -21.44 -5.90 9.54
C VAL A 4 -20.62 -6.11 8.26
N TRP A 5 -21.22 -5.88 7.09
CA TRP A 5 -20.48 -5.92 5.81
C TRP A 5 -19.41 -4.83 5.71
N ILE A 6 -19.70 -3.59 6.18
CA ILE A 6 -18.71 -2.51 6.23
C ILE A 6 -17.56 -2.88 7.19
N GLU A 7 -17.83 -3.50 8.32
CA GLU A 7 -16.80 -4.00 9.25
C GLU A 7 -15.94 -5.09 8.58
N ALA A 8 -16.56 -6.03 7.84
CA ALA A 8 -15.85 -7.08 7.10
C ALA A 8 -14.96 -6.54 5.98
N MET A 9 -15.32 -5.42 5.34
CA MET A 9 -14.45 -4.72 4.37
C MET A 9 -13.17 -4.19 4.99
N ARG A 10 -13.11 -4.02 6.32
CA ARG A 10 -11.96 -3.49 7.08
C ARG A 10 -11.46 -2.14 6.54
N LEU A 11 -12.35 -1.15 6.44
CA LEU A 11 -12.03 0.18 5.89
C LEU A 11 -10.77 0.82 6.50
N ARG A 12 -10.41 0.46 7.74
CA ARG A 12 -9.21 0.95 8.44
C ARG A 12 -7.89 0.51 7.80
N THR A 13 -7.91 -0.55 6.97
CA THR A 13 -6.71 -1.05 6.26
C THR A 13 -6.68 -0.62 4.79
N LEU A 14 -7.78 -0.10 4.23
CA LEU A 14 -7.80 0.41 2.85
C LEU A 14 -6.78 1.53 2.58
N PRO A 15 -6.45 2.43 3.53
CA PRO A 15 -5.37 3.39 3.33
C PRO A 15 -4.05 2.75 2.88
N VAL A 16 -3.77 1.49 3.29
CA VAL A 16 -2.52 0.80 2.91
C VAL A 16 -2.46 0.52 1.41
N SER A 17 -3.54 -0.04 0.83
CA SER A 17 -3.59 -0.34 -0.61
C SER A 17 -3.62 0.91 -1.48
N VAL A 18 -4.34 1.94 -1.04
CA VAL A 18 -4.43 3.24 -1.73
C VAL A 18 -3.08 3.95 -1.74
N SER A 19 -2.32 3.88 -0.65
CA SER A 19 -1.01 4.55 -0.52
C SER A 19 0.01 4.07 -1.54
N GLY A 20 0.06 2.77 -1.83
CA GLY A 20 0.95 2.22 -2.86
C GLY A 20 0.65 2.79 -4.24
N VAL A 21 -0.63 2.89 -4.60
CA VAL A 21 -1.05 3.46 -5.89
C VAL A 21 -0.75 4.96 -5.94
N ILE A 22 -1.05 5.72 -4.87
CA ILE A 22 -0.74 7.16 -4.81
C ILE A 22 0.76 7.40 -4.95
N ALA A 23 1.61 6.60 -4.31
CA ALA A 23 3.06 6.71 -4.46
C ALA A 23 3.53 6.38 -5.88
N GLY A 24 2.90 5.42 -6.56
CA GLY A 24 3.16 5.13 -7.97
C GLY A 24 2.76 6.29 -8.89
N ILE A 25 1.62 6.94 -8.62
CA ILE A 25 1.20 8.17 -9.30
C ILE A 25 2.21 9.30 -9.03
N ALA A 26 2.68 9.47 -7.79
CA ALA A 26 3.69 10.47 -7.43
C ALA A 26 4.99 10.29 -8.23
N CYS A 27 5.47 9.05 -8.36
CA CYS A 27 6.63 8.74 -9.19
C CYS A 27 6.40 9.10 -10.67
N ALA A 28 5.23 8.81 -11.21
CA ALA A 28 4.89 9.14 -12.58
C ALA A 28 4.80 10.66 -12.81
N VAL A 29 4.19 11.40 -11.88
CA VAL A 29 4.14 12.87 -11.90
C VAL A 29 5.55 13.46 -11.84
N PHE A 30 6.43 12.94 -10.98
CA PHE A 30 7.84 13.33 -10.93
C PHE A 30 8.55 13.15 -12.29
N LEU A 31 8.18 12.11 -13.05
CA LEU A 31 8.66 11.85 -14.40
C LEU A 31 7.91 12.64 -15.50
N GLY A 32 7.09 13.61 -15.12
CA GLY A 32 6.33 14.47 -16.04
C GLY A 32 5.15 13.79 -16.74
N LYS A 33 4.64 12.67 -16.20
CA LYS A 33 3.53 11.91 -16.79
C LYS A 33 2.38 11.75 -15.81
N PHE A 34 1.17 12.04 -16.28
CA PHE A 34 -0.06 11.78 -15.52
C PHE A 34 -1.24 11.52 -16.46
N ASN A 35 -1.98 10.45 -16.19
CA ASN A 35 -3.25 10.14 -16.85
C ASN A 35 -4.28 9.74 -15.78
N ALA A 36 -5.38 10.49 -15.68
CA ALA A 36 -6.38 10.29 -14.65
C ALA A 36 -7.10 8.94 -14.75
N VAL A 37 -7.35 8.44 -15.97
CA VAL A 37 -8.12 7.20 -16.16
C VAL A 37 -7.37 5.99 -15.61
N PRO A 38 -6.13 5.67 -16.02
CA PRO A 38 -5.38 4.56 -15.43
C PRO A 38 -5.09 4.79 -13.93
N ALA A 39 -4.94 6.04 -13.45
CA ALA A 39 -4.81 6.30 -12.01
C ALA A 39 -6.04 5.83 -11.23
N VAL A 40 -7.25 6.18 -11.69
CA VAL A 40 -8.51 5.75 -11.07
C VAL A 40 -8.70 4.24 -11.17
N LEU A 41 -8.38 3.63 -12.32
CA LEU A 41 -8.45 2.17 -12.48
C LEU A 41 -7.52 1.44 -11.51
N CYS A 42 -6.27 1.91 -11.31
CA CYS A 42 -5.35 1.36 -10.32
C CYS A 42 -5.90 1.47 -8.89
N LEU A 43 -6.47 2.62 -8.52
CA LEU A 43 -7.09 2.82 -7.21
C LEU A 43 -8.27 1.86 -6.99
N LEU A 44 -9.17 1.75 -7.97
CA LEU A 44 -10.32 0.84 -7.90
C LEU A 44 -9.87 -0.62 -7.78
N PHE A 45 -8.91 -1.04 -8.60
CA PHE A 45 -8.35 -2.39 -8.53
C PHE A 45 -7.75 -2.69 -7.16
N ALA A 46 -6.92 -1.79 -6.63
CA ALA A 46 -6.26 -1.97 -5.34
C ALA A 46 -7.29 -2.07 -4.19
N VAL A 47 -8.32 -1.22 -4.19
CA VAL A 47 -9.40 -1.27 -3.19
C VAL A 47 -10.21 -2.57 -3.29
N LEU A 48 -10.60 -2.98 -4.50
CA LEU A 48 -11.37 -4.21 -4.70
C LEU A 48 -10.54 -5.44 -4.32
N ALA A 49 -9.27 -5.52 -4.72
CA ALA A 49 -8.38 -6.62 -4.35
C ALA A 49 -8.18 -6.71 -2.83
N GLN A 50 -8.05 -5.57 -2.14
CA GLN A 50 -7.94 -5.50 -0.68
C GLN A 50 -9.23 -5.97 0.00
N ILE A 51 -10.40 -5.52 -0.46
CA ILE A 51 -11.69 -5.95 0.12
C ILE A 51 -11.88 -7.46 -0.10
N ALA A 52 -11.57 -7.97 -1.29
CA ALA A 52 -11.65 -9.39 -1.59
C ALA A 52 -10.71 -10.22 -0.69
N SER A 53 -9.48 -9.74 -0.46
CA SER A 53 -8.55 -10.37 0.48
C SER A 53 -9.08 -10.36 1.91
N ASN A 54 -9.71 -9.27 2.36
CA ASN A 54 -10.31 -9.19 3.70
C ASN A 54 -11.49 -10.17 3.87
N PHE A 55 -12.36 -10.27 2.87
CA PHE A 55 -13.45 -11.25 2.86
C PHE A 55 -12.93 -12.68 2.81
N GLY A 56 -11.92 -12.94 1.98
CA GLY A 56 -11.24 -14.22 1.90
C GLY A 56 -10.62 -14.62 3.24
N ASN A 57 -9.89 -13.71 3.88
CA ASN A 57 -9.32 -13.95 5.22
C ASN A 57 -10.39 -14.35 6.22
N GLU A 58 -11.52 -13.63 6.26
CA GLU A 58 -12.59 -13.90 7.21
C GLU A 58 -13.25 -15.27 6.96
N TYR A 59 -13.49 -15.61 5.67
CA TYR A 59 -14.05 -16.90 5.29
C TYR A 59 -13.12 -18.07 5.60
N TYR A 60 -11.84 -17.97 5.22
CA TYR A 60 -10.88 -19.07 5.35
C TYR A 60 -10.40 -19.23 6.80
N ASP A 61 -10.18 -18.16 7.55
CA ASP A 61 -9.82 -18.21 8.95
C ASP A 61 -10.96 -18.89 9.79
N PHE A 62 -12.24 -18.56 9.48
CA PHE A 62 -13.38 -19.26 10.05
C PHE A 62 -13.41 -20.76 9.68
N LYS A 63 -13.26 -21.06 8.38
CA LYS A 63 -13.30 -22.45 7.89
C LYS A 63 -12.19 -23.32 8.49
N ASN A 64 -11.02 -22.73 8.74
CA ASN A 64 -9.85 -23.41 9.29
C ASN A 64 -9.82 -23.39 10.83
N GLY A 65 -10.83 -22.84 11.49
CA GLY A 65 -10.92 -22.78 12.95
C GLY A 65 -9.92 -21.84 13.61
N VAL A 66 -9.32 -20.93 12.82
CA VAL A 66 -8.37 -19.93 13.30
C VAL A 66 -9.07 -18.82 14.07
N ASP A 67 -10.22 -18.35 13.56
CA ASP A 67 -11.02 -17.32 14.21
C ASP A 67 -11.93 -17.93 15.30
N LYS A 68 -11.82 -17.41 16.51
CA LYS A 68 -12.64 -17.79 17.67
C LYS A 68 -13.42 -16.58 18.17
N GLN A 69 -14.59 -16.82 18.78
CA GLN A 69 -15.33 -15.77 19.49
C GLN A 69 -14.49 -15.23 20.65
N GLY A 70 -14.56 -13.91 20.87
CA GLY A 70 -13.86 -13.25 21.97
C GLY A 70 -12.37 -12.94 21.73
N ARG A 71 -11.87 -13.06 20.49
CA ARG A 71 -10.48 -12.63 20.16
C ARG A 71 -10.28 -11.12 20.36
N GLU A 72 -9.05 -10.72 20.63
CA GLU A 72 -8.66 -9.32 20.86
C GLU A 72 -8.80 -8.41 19.61
N GLY A 73 -8.83 -8.99 18.42
CA GLY A 73 -8.93 -8.32 17.14
C GLY A 73 -10.32 -7.75 16.83
N PHE A 74 -10.49 -7.27 15.59
CA PHE A 74 -11.78 -6.78 15.14
C PHE A 74 -12.79 -7.92 15.02
N ARG A 75 -14.04 -7.57 15.29
CA ARG A 75 -15.19 -8.48 15.16
C ARG A 75 -15.24 -9.11 13.77
N ARG A 76 -15.63 -10.38 13.72
CA ARG A 76 -15.77 -11.18 12.51
C ARG A 76 -17.24 -11.58 12.32
N GLY A 77 -17.87 -11.04 11.28
CA GLY A 77 -19.29 -11.30 11.01
C GLY A 77 -19.61 -12.77 10.76
N VAL A 78 -18.67 -13.54 10.19
CA VAL A 78 -18.84 -14.99 9.98
C VAL A 78 -18.72 -15.75 11.30
N THR A 79 -17.73 -15.44 12.12
CA THR A 79 -17.49 -16.09 13.42
C THR A 79 -18.62 -15.83 14.42
N GLU A 80 -19.19 -14.62 14.37
CA GLU A 80 -20.33 -14.21 15.20
C GLU A 80 -21.70 -14.73 14.65
N GLY A 81 -21.68 -15.39 13.47
CA GLY A 81 -22.90 -15.93 12.85
C GLY A 81 -23.83 -14.91 12.19
N GLU A 82 -23.36 -13.64 12.02
CA GLU A 82 -24.14 -12.57 11.41
C GLU A 82 -24.09 -12.58 9.88
N ILE A 83 -23.00 -13.14 9.32
CA ILE A 83 -22.85 -13.38 7.88
C ILE A 83 -22.65 -14.88 7.68
N SER A 84 -23.46 -15.50 6.82
CA SER A 84 -23.26 -16.91 6.53
C SER A 84 -21.91 -17.14 5.80
N PRO A 85 -21.20 -18.26 6.08
CA PRO A 85 -19.94 -18.58 5.39
C PRO A 85 -20.11 -18.63 3.87
N LYS A 86 -21.27 -19.10 3.37
CA LYS A 86 -21.58 -19.11 1.94
C LYS A 86 -21.65 -17.69 1.37
N ALA A 87 -22.32 -16.75 2.06
CA ALA A 87 -22.42 -15.37 1.62
C ALA A 87 -21.05 -14.69 1.58
N MET A 88 -20.20 -14.91 2.60
CA MET A 88 -18.83 -14.37 2.64
C MET A 88 -17.96 -14.91 1.50
N LYS A 89 -18.07 -16.23 1.22
CA LYS A 89 -17.40 -16.85 0.07
C LYS A 89 -17.83 -16.21 -1.25
N TYR A 90 -19.15 -16.05 -1.48
CA TYR A 90 -19.66 -15.40 -2.69
C TYR A 90 -19.17 -13.94 -2.80
N ALA A 91 -19.22 -13.18 -1.72
CA ALA A 91 -18.73 -11.81 -1.70
C ALA A 91 -17.24 -11.74 -2.07
N THR A 92 -16.41 -12.68 -1.59
CA THR A 92 -14.99 -12.78 -1.97
C THR A 92 -14.83 -12.92 -3.48
N PHE A 93 -15.50 -13.89 -4.10
CA PHE A 93 -15.34 -14.16 -5.53
C PHE A 93 -16.01 -13.09 -6.42
N VAL A 94 -17.12 -12.51 -6.00
CA VAL A 94 -17.75 -11.39 -6.71
C VAL A 94 -16.81 -10.18 -6.71
N THR A 95 -16.22 -9.85 -5.56
CA THR A 95 -15.28 -8.72 -5.46
C THR A 95 -14.00 -8.97 -6.26
N LEU A 96 -13.47 -10.21 -6.27
CA LEU A 96 -12.37 -10.59 -7.16
C LEU A 96 -12.76 -10.47 -8.65
N GLY A 97 -13.97 -10.89 -9.01
CA GLY A 97 -14.49 -10.73 -10.38
C GLY A 97 -14.57 -9.26 -10.80
N LEU A 98 -15.04 -8.38 -9.92
CA LEU A 98 -15.05 -6.94 -10.17
C LEU A 98 -13.63 -6.38 -10.31
N ALA A 99 -12.68 -6.82 -9.47
CA ALA A 99 -11.28 -6.46 -9.61
C ALA A 99 -10.71 -6.93 -10.96
N ALA A 100 -11.04 -8.15 -11.41
CA ALA A 100 -10.63 -8.66 -12.71
C ALA A 100 -11.18 -7.81 -13.87
N VAL A 101 -12.44 -7.39 -13.82
CA VAL A 101 -13.05 -6.50 -14.83
C VAL A 101 -12.29 -5.17 -14.90
N VAL A 102 -12.00 -4.55 -13.74
CA VAL A 102 -11.19 -3.33 -13.68
C VAL A 102 -9.77 -3.58 -14.20
N GLY A 103 -9.16 -4.71 -13.86
CA GLY A 103 -7.85 -5.12 -14.36
C GLY A 103 -7.83 -5.28 -15.89
N CYS A 104 -8.88 -5.87 -16.48
CA CYS A 104 -9.01 -5.95 -17.94
C CYS A 104 -9.16 -4.56 -18.58
N ALA A 105 -9.86 -3.62 -17.95
CA ALA A 105 -9.96 -2.24 -18.46
C ALA A 105 -8.58 -1.54 -18.51
N MET A 106 -7.64 -1.90 -17.63
CA MET A 106 -6.27 -1.35 -17.68
C MET A 106 -5.49 -1.75 -18.93
N LEU A 107 -5.89 -2.85 -19.62
CA LEU A 107 -5.25 -3.27 -20.86
C LEU A 107 -5.43 -2.27 -22.01
N CYS A 108 -6.39 -1.37 -21.90
CA CYS A 108 -6.53 -0.23 -22.83
C CYS A 108 -5.38 0.78 -22.69
N TYR A 109 -4.60 0.71 -21.58
CA TYR A 109 -3.55 1.65 -21.25
C TYR A 109 -2.17 0.98 -21.08
N GLY A 110 -2.10 -0.33 -21.27
CA GLY A 110 -0.84 -1.08 -21.09
C GLY A 110 -0.82 -2.39 -21.86
N PRO A 111 0.33 -3.06 -21.88
CA PRO A 111 0.53 -4.29 -22.63
C PRO A 111 -0.27 -5.47 -22.04
N TRP A 112 -0.58 -6.46 -22.89
CA TRP A 112 -1.41 -7.61 -22.54
C TRP A 112 -0.86 -8.46 -21.38
N TRP A 113 0.47 -8.49 -21.16
CA TRP A 113 1.08 -9.27 -20.07
C TRP A 113 0.69 -8.75 -18.67
N LEU A 114 0.11 -7.56 -18.54
CA LEU A 114 -0.46 -7.07 -17.28
C LEU A 114 -1.59 -7.98 -16.75
N VAL A 115 -2.25 -8.76 -17.60
CA VAL A 115 -3.18 -9.82 -17.17
C VAL A 115 -2.50 -10.80 -16.22
N ILE A 116 -1.25 -11.18 -16.51
CA ILE A 116 -0.49 -12.11 -15.68
C ILE A 116 -0.23 -11.47 -14.30
N VAL A 117 0.16 -10.20 -14.29
CA VAL A 117 0.37 -9.46 -13.03
C VAL A 117 -0.92 -9.40 -12.20
N GLY A 118 -2.04 -9.04 -12.83
CA GLY A 118 -3.35 -9.02 -12.17
C GLY A 118 -3.76 -10.38 -11.62
N ALA A 119 -3.57 -11.45 -12.41
CA ALA A 119 -3.84 -12.82 -11.98
C ALA A 119 -2.98 -13.25 -10.79
N VAL A 120 -1.68 -12.90 -10.80
CA VAL A 120 -0.77 -13.16 -9.69
C VAL A 120 -1.22 -12.41 -8.44
N ILE A 121 -1.58 -11.13 -8.54
CA ILE A 121 -2.10 -10.36 -7.39
C ILE A 121 -3.35 -11.03 -6.79
N MET A 122 -4.31 -11.41 -7.64
CA MET A 122 -5.55 -12.06 -7.19
C MET A 122 -5.28 -13.44 -6.55
N LEU A 123 -4.36 -14.22 -7.13
CA LEU A 123 -3.94 -15.49 -6.55
C LEU A 123 -3.34 -15.29 -5.15
N PHE A 124 -2.43 -14.33 -5.00
CA PHE A 124 -1.80 -14.05 -3.71
C PHE A 124 -2.76 -13.41 -2.69
N ALA A 125 -3.78 -12.66 -3.13
CA ALA A 125 -4.83 -12.17 -2.25
C ALA A 125 -5.59 -13.33 -1.55
N LEU A 126 -5.74 -14.48 -2.21
CA LEU A 126 -6.28 -15.70 -1.62
C LEU A 126 -5.21 -16.52 -0.89
N ALA A 127 -4.04 -16.72 -1.50
CA ALA A 127 -2.94 -17.52 -0.94
C ALA A 127 -2.38 -16.96 0.37
N TYR A 128 -2.69 -15.70 0.69
CA TYR A 128 -2.35 -15.11 1.98
C TYR A 128 -2.96 -15.88 3.15
N SER A 129 -4.23 -16.32 3.02
CA SER A 129 -4.97 -17.00 4.09
C SER A 129 -5.37 -18.46 3.78
N THR A 130 -5.20 -18.91 2.54
CA THR A 130 -5.63 -20.26 2.11
C THR A 130 -4.61 -20.95 1.24
N GLY A 131 -4.83 -22.25 0.97
CA GLY A 131 -3.96 -23.10 0.18
C GLY A 131 -3.10 -24.02 1.06
N PRO A 132 -2.19 -24.77 0.43
CA PRO A 132 -1.35 -25.73 1.16
C PRO A 132 -0.30 -25.06 2.05
N TYR A 133 0.01 -23.79 1.78
CA TYR A 133 1.02 -23.01 2.51
C TYR A 133 0.57 -21.54 2.67
N PRO A 134 -0.39 -21.25 3.57
CA PRO A 134 -0.87 -19.87 3.77
C PRO A 134 0.26 -18.96 4.25
N LEU A 135 0.54 -17.87 3.53
CA LEU A 135 1.67 -16.97 3.81
C LEU A 135 1.58 -16.35 5.21
N SER A 136 0.36 -16.02 5.65
CA SER A 136 0.10 -15.45 6.97
C SER A 136 0.43 -16.39 8.13
N HIS A 137 0.49 -17.72 7.88
CA HIS A 137 0.76 -18.73 8.91
C HIS A 137 2.23 -19.13 9.01
N HIS A 138 3.07 -18.69 8.09
CA HIS A 138 4.48 -19.16 7.97
C HIS A 138 5.51 -18.02 8.06
N GLY A 139 5.14 -16.87 8.64
CA GLY A 139 6.06 -15.73 8.81
C GLY A 139 6.38 -14.97 7.52
N LEU A 140 5.70 -15.29 6.41
CA LEU A 140 5.91 -14.64 5.12
C LEU A 140 4.96 -13.46 4.88
N GLY A 141 4.06 -13.17 5.83
CA GLY A 141 3.06 -12.12 5.71
C GLY A 141 3.69 -10.73 5.49
N ASP A 142 4.74 -10.38 6.23
CA ASP A 142 5.39 -9.07 6.11
C ASP A 142 6.06 -8.90 4.74
N VAL A 143 6.72 -9.94 4.23
CA VAL A 143 7.32 -9.94 2.88
C VAL A 143 6.24 -9.80 1.81
N ALA A 144 5.13 -10.53 1.94
CA ALA A 144 3.99 -10.42 1.03
C ALA A 144 3.42 -9.00 1.03
N VAL A 145 3.31 -8.35 2.21
CA VAL A 145 2.86 -6.95 2.30
C VAL A 145 3.83 -6.00 1.62
N VAL A 146 5.15 -6.15 1.83
CA VAL A 146 6.15 -5.32 1.12
C VAL A 146 5.98 -5.44 -0.39
N LEU A 147 5.78 -6.64 -0.90
CA LEU A 147 5.61 -6.89 -2.34
C LEU A 147 4.29 -6.34 -2.87
N PHE A 148 3.15 -6.72 -2.27
CA PHE A 148 1.83 -6.48 -2.83
C PHE A 148 1.19 -5.15 -2.42
N PHE A 149 1.74 -4.44 -1.44
CA PHE A 149 1.30 -3.08 -1.05
C PHE A 149 2.34 -1.99 -1.31
N GLY A 150 3.59 -2.38 -1.61
CA GLY A 150 4.67 -1.47 -1.99
C GLY A 150 5.15 -1.71 -3.41
N VAL A 151 5.93 -2.76 -3.62
CA VAL A 151 6.66 -2.97 -4.88
C VAL A 151 5.70 -3.05 -6.08
N VAL A 152 4.72 -3.93 -6.03
CA VAL A 152 3.79 -4.15 -7.15
C VAL A 152 2.95 -2.90 -7.45
N PRO A 153 2.19 -2.31 -6.49
CA PRO A 153 1.34 -1.18 -6.81
C PRO A 153 2.13 0.06 -7.24
N VAL A 154 3.28 0.36 -6.62
CA VAL A 154 4.09 1.53 -7.01
C VAL A 154 4.66 1.36 -8.41
N LEU A 155 5.34 0.23 -8.69
CA LEU A 155 5.97 -0.03 -9.99
C LEU A 155 4.95 -0.04 -11.13
N PHE A 156 3.87 -0.83 -10.98
CA PHE A 156 2.91 -1.02 -12.08
C PHE A 156 1.97 0.17 -12.26
N THR A 157 1.67 0.92 -11.20
CA THR A 157 0.96 2.19 -11.36
C THR A 157 1.82 3.20 -12.11
N CYS A 158 3.09 3.36 -11.74
CA CYS A 158 4.01 4.23 -12.44
C CYS A 158 4.16 3.80 -13.92
N PHE A 159 4.35 2.51 -14.19
CA PHE A 159 4.44 1.98 -15.55
C PHE A 159 3.17 2.26 -16.38
N LEU A 160 1.97 2.08 -15.83
CA LEU A 160 0.71 2.38 -16.53
C LEU A 160 0.54 3.88 -16.85
N GLN A 161 1.15 4.75 -16.05
CA GLN A 161 1.14 6.20 -16.28
C GLN A 161 2.15 6.62 -17.36
N THR A 162 3.36 6.02 -17.32
CA THR A 162 4.50 6.44 -18.16
C THR A 162 4.60 5.68 -19.48
N GLY A 163 4.07 4.46 -19.54
CA GLY A 163 4.25 3.51 -20.65
C GLY A 163 5.66 2.93 -20.74
N SER A 164 6.55 3.22 -19.79
CA SER A 164 7.97 2.84 -19.83
C SER A 164 8.50 2.45 -18.46
N TRP A 165 9.71 1.86 -18.43
CA TRP A 165 10.45 1.56 -17.21
C TRP A 165 11.51 2.63 -16.90
N GLU A 166 11.29 3.86 -17.34
CA GLU A 166 12.18 4.97 -17.00
C GLU A 166 12.08 5.34 -15.51
N GLY A 167 13.14 5.95 -14.98
CA GLY A 167 13.16 6.42 -13.60
C GLY A 167 13.19 5.33 -12.54
N LEU A 168 13.49 4.06 -12.87
CA LEU A 168 13.54 2.95 -11.91
C LEU A 168 14.46 3.23 -10.72
N LYS A 169 15.51 4.04 -10.89
CA LYS A 169 16.39 4.48 -9.78
C LYS A 169 15.65 5.22 -8.67
N PHE A 170 14.49 5.84 -8.96
CA PHE A 170 13.60 6.49 -7.99
C PHE A 170 12.42 5.61 -7.60
N VAL A 171 11.84 4.93 -8.59
CA VAL A 171 10.62 4.13 -8.42
C VAL A 171 10.86 2.90 -7.55
N ILE A 172 11.99 2.18 -7.74
CA ILE A 172 12.31 0.99 -6.93
C ILE A 172 12.52 1.35 -5.46
N PRO A 173 13.40 2.30 -5.08
CA PRO A 173 13.55 2.67 -3.67
C PRO A 173 12.24 3.15 -3.04
N THR A 174 11.43 3.96 -3.76
CA THR A 174 10.12 4.41 -3.30
C THR A 174 9.17 3.22 -3.07
N SER A 175 9.15 2.25 -3.97
CA SER A 175 8.28 1.07 -3.87
C SER A 175 8.62 0.20 -2.67
N VAL A 176 9.91 -0.03 -2.41
CA VAL A 176 10.38 -0.76 -1.22
C VAL A 176 10.08 0.04 0.04
N ALA A 177 10.33 1.35 0.05
CA ALA A 177 10.03 2.22 1.17
C ALA A 177 8.55 2.15 1.56
N VAL A 178 7.63 2.37 0.61
CA VAL A 178 6.18 2.27 0.84
C VAL A 178 5.78 0.88 1.32
N GLY A 179 6.40 -0.17 0.79
CA GLY A 179 6.19 -1.54 1.24
C GLY A 179 6.59 -1.77 2.70
N LEU A 180 7.74 -1.25 3.13
CA LEU A 180 8.18 -1.30 4.53
C LEU A 180 7.22 -0.56 5.46
N LEU A 181 6.71 0.61 5.03
CA LEU A 181 5.71 1.36 5.78
C LEU A 181 4.37 0.59 5.86
N ALA A 182 3.97 -0.08 4.80
CA ALA A 182 2.78 -0.93 4.77
C ALA A 182 2.92 -2.15 5.70
N ALA A 183 4.09 -2.79 5.73
CA ALA A 183 4.38 -3.90 6.62
C ALA A 183 4.27 -3.51 8.11
N ASN A 184 4.52 -2.25 8.47
CA ASN A 184 4.31 -1.76 9.83
C ASN A 184 2.86 -1.88 10.30
N VAL A 185 1.88 -1.76 9.40
CA VAL A 185 0.45 -1.97 9.74
C VAL A 185 0.20 -3.44 10.09
N LEU A 186 0.81 -4.38 9.34
CA LEU A 186 0.72 -5.80 9.64
C LEU A 186 1.45 -6.13 10.94
N ILE A 187 2.61 -5.53 11.22
CA ILE A 187 3.32 -5.71 12.49
C ILE A 187 2.42 -5.32 13.66
N VAL A 188 1.72 -4.18 13.60
CA VAL A 188 0.76 -3.79 14.67
C VAL A 188 -0.35 -4.82 14.84
N ASN A 189 -0.90 -5.34 13.74
CA ASN A 189 -1.93 -6.38 13.76
C ASN A 189 -1.42 -7.66 14.46
N ASN A 190 -0.28 -8.16 14.01
CA ASN A 190 0.32 -9.38 14.55
C ASN A 190 0.81 -9.18 16.01
N TYR A 191 1.24 -7.97 16.37
CA TYR A 191 1.65 -7.61 17.73
C TYR A 191 0.47 -7.66 18.70
N ARG A 192 -0.74 -7.25 18.25
CA ARG A 192 -1.98 -7.37 19.01
C ARG A 192 -2.40 -8.83 19.20
N ASP A 193 -2.35 -9.60 18.11
CA ASP A 193 -2.94 -10.95 18.04
C ASP A 193 -1.94 -12.06 18.42
N MET A 194 -0.75 -11.73 18.97
CA MET A 194 0.35 -12.68 19.20
C MET A 194 -0.08 -13.92 19.98
N GLU A 195 -0.82 -13.78 21.06
CA GLU A 195 -1.26 -14.88 21.92
C GLU A 195 -2.33 -15.74 21.21
N ASP A 196 -3.27 -15.11 20.53
CA ASP A 196 -4.32 -15.79 19.76
C ASP A 196 -3.71 -16.57 18.59
N ASP A 197 -2.78 -15.94 17.86
CA ASP A 197 -2.08 -16.57 16.74
C ASP A 197 -1.23 -17.77 17.19
N ALA A 198 -0.52 -17.64 18.31
CA ALA A 198 0.29 -18.74 18.89
C ALA A 198 -0.61 -19.92 19.32
N ALA A 199 -1.79 -19.66 19.91
CA ALA A 199 -2.71 -20.69 20.37
C ALA A 199 -3.31 -21.54 19.24
N VAL A 200 -3.28 -21.06 18.00
CA VAL A 200 -3.73 -21.78 16.79
C VAL A 200 -2.59 -22.20 15.86
N ASN A 201 -1.35 -22.20 16.35
CA ASN A 201 -0.12 -22.51 15.60
C ASN A 201 0.09 -21.63 14.37
N LYS A 202 -0.44 -20.41 14.34
CA LYS A 202 -0.20 -19.43 13.30
C LYS A 202 1.12 -18.69 13.61
N ARG A 203 2.16 -19.03 12.86
CA ARG A 203 3.53 -18.55 13.07
C ARG A 203 3.78 -17.23 12.36
N THR A 204 3.18 -16.16 12.85
CA THR A 204 3.49 -14.79 12.37
C THR A 204 4.90 -14.38 12.80
N THR A 205 5.47 -13.35 12.18
CA THR A 205 6.80 -12.83 12.55
C THR A 205 6.86 -12.40 14.00
N VAL A 206 5.76 -11.87 14.57
CA VAL A 206 5.71 -11.49 15.99
C VAL A 206 5.70 -12.73 16.89
N VAL A 207 5.05 -13.83 16.50
CA VAL A 207 5.09 -15.10 17.21
C VAL A 207 6.50 -15.72 17.16
N ILE A 208 7.17 -15.64 16.01
CA ILE A 208 8.50 -16.23 15.79
C ILE A 208 9.59 -15.44 16.53
N PHE A 209 9.62 -14.12 16.37
CA PHE A 209 10.72 -13.26 16.83
C PHE A 209 10.42 -12.49 18.11
N GLY A 210 9.18 -12.53 18.58
CA GLY A 210 8.69 -11.84 19.77
C GLY A 210 8.48 -10.35 19.59
N ARG A 211 7.62 -9.79 20.47
CA ARG A 211 7.24 -8.36 20.46
C ARG A 211 8.44 -7.40 20.53
N LYS A 212 9.46 -7.73 21.33
CA LYS A 212 10.64 -6.86 21.50
C LYS A 212 11.40 -6.65 20.19
N THR A 213 11.63 -7.73 19.44
CA THR A 213 12.32 -7.70 18.14
C THR A 213 11.47 -7.00 17.10
N MET A 214 10.19 -7.38 16.96
CA MET A 214 9.31 -6.79 15.96
C MET A 214 8.98 -5.32 16.25
N GLY A 215 8.97 -4.90 17.51
CA GLY A 215 8.90 -3.48 17.86
C GLY A 215 10.14 -2.68 17.43
N ARG A 216 11.34 -3.31 17.36
CA ARG A 216 12.55 -2.69 16.77
C ARG A 216 12.45 -2.68 15.25
N VAL A 217 12.00 -3.77 14.64
CA VAL A 217 11.76 -3.85 13.18
C VAL A 217 10.80 -2.75 12.75
N TYR A 218 9.69 -2.55 13.48
CA TYR A 218 8.75 -1.46 13.23
C TYR A 218 9.47 -0.10 13.18
N LEU A 219 10.29 0.22 14.19
CA LEU A 219 11.01 1.51 14.24
C LEU A 219 11.96 1.66 13.05
N TRP A 220 12.82 0.66 12.86
CA TRP A 220 13.88 0.76 11.86
C TRP A 220 13.35 0.71 10.41
N SER A 221 12.28 -0.03 10.15
CA SER A 221 11.67 -0.05 8.80
C SER A 221 11.18 1.34 8.36
N GLY A 222 10.61 2.12 9.27
CA GLY A 222 10.20 3.50 8.96
C GLY A 222 11.40 4.42 8.69
N ILE A 223 12.48 4.30 9.46
CA ILE A 223 13.71 5.07 9.24
C ILE A 223 14.38 4.67 7.92
N ILE A 224 14.54 3.36 7.69
CA ILE A 224 15.13 2.82 6.46
C ILE A 224 14.31 3.25 5.23
N ALA A 225 12.98 3.25 5.32
CA ALA A 225 12.12 3.70 4.24
C ALA A 225 12.42 5.15 3.84
N MET A 226 12.62 6.05 4.79
CA MET A 226 12.97 7.45 4.50
C MET A 226 14.37 7.59 3.90
N LEU A 227 15.33 6.77 4.35
CA LEU A 227 16.69 6.75 3.81
C LEU A 227 16.74 6.19 2.38
N LEU A 228 15.95 5.16 2.08
CA LEU A 228 15.85 4.59 0.72
C LEU A 228 15.37 5.63 -0.31
N MET A 229 14.61 6.61 0.10
CA MET A 229 14.07 7.65 -0.77
C MET A 229 14.99 8.87 -0.91
N LEU A 230 16.18 8.87 -0.31
CA LEU A 230 17.16 9.98 -0.45
C LEU A 230 17.41 10.37 -1.92
N PRO A 231 17.55 9.42 -2.88
CA PRO A 231 17.72 9.80 -4.29
C PRO A 231 16.57 10.63 -4.87
N LEU A 232 15.34 10.45 -4.36
CA LEU A 232 14.20 11.25 -4.79
C LEU A 232 14.17 12.61 -4.08
N TRP A 233 14.44 12.63 -2.76
CA TRP A 233 14.45 13.88 -1.99
C TRP A 233 15.50 14.87 -2.45
N ASP A 234 16.64 14.40 -2.99
CA ASP A 234 17.71 15.24 -3.51
C ASP A 234 17.30 16.06 -4.76
N TYR A 235 16.33 15.56 -5.52
CA TYR A 235 15.76 16.27 -6.67
C TYR A 235 14.61 17.21 -6.32
N LEU A 236 13.89 16.91 -5.25
CA LEU A 236 12.75 17.72 -4.84
C LEU A 236 13.21 18.98 -4.08
N SER A 237 12.40 20.02 -4.12
CA SER A 237 12.68 21.25 -3.37
C SER A 237 12.78 20.99 -1.86
N CYS A 238 13.45 21.89 -1.12
CA CYS A 238 13.64 21.76 0.33
C CYS A 238 12.28 21.63 1.10
N TRP A 239 11.21 22.19 0.59
CA TRP A 239 9.86 22.05 1.14
C TRP A 239 9.35 20.61 1.13
N ALA A 240 9.80 19.79 0.18
CA ALA A 240 9.45 18.38 0.11
C ALA A 240 9.93 17.59 1.34
N LEU A 241 11.00 18.04 2.01
CA LEU A 241 11.52 17.42 3.24
C LEU A 241 10.54 17.48 4.42
N VAL A 242 9.50 18.31 4.35
CA VAL A 242 8.41 18.29 5.34
C VAL A 242 7.73 16.92 5.39
N ALA A 243 7.58 16.22 4.25
CA ALA A 243 6.93 14.92 4.20
C ALA A 243 7.68 13.84 4.99
N PRO A 244 8.97 13.55 4.75
CA PRO A 244 9.73 12.56 5.53
C PRO A 244 9.90 12.97 7.00
N ILE A 245 10.08 14.27 7.30
CA ILE A 245 10.21 14.75 8.68
C ILE A 245 8.92 14.51 9.44
N LEU A 246 7.78 14.94 8.90
CA LEU A 246 6.47 14.73 9.53
C LEU A 246 6.20 13.22 9.70
N TYR A 247 6.48 12.41 8.66
CA TYR A 247 6.31 10.97 8.78
C TYR A 247 7.13 10.39 9.93
N ILE A 248 8.41 10.73 10.06
CA ILE A 248 9.27 10.23 11.15
C ILE A 248 8.71 10.63 12.53
N VAL A 249 8.23 11.85 12.69
CA VAL A 249 7.61 12.30 13.95
C VAL A 249 6.38 11.46 14.29
N LEU A 250 5.48 11.27 13.33
CA LEU A 250 4.29 10.43 13.49
C LEU A 250 4.64 8.97 13.74
N HIS A 251 5.65 8.44 13.03
CA HIS A 251 6.13 7.08 13.14
C HIS A 251 6.74 6.78 14.52
N ILE A 252 7.59 7.66 15.03
CA ILE A 252 8.16 7.53 16.39
C ILE A 252 7.05 7.59 17.44
N ASN A 253 6.05 8.44 17.25
CA ASN A 253 4.91 8.53 18.18
C ASN A 253 4.11 7.23 18.20
N THR A 254 3.78 6.65 17.01
CA THR A 254 3.08 5.35 16.93
C THR A 254 3.93 4.21 17.47
N TRP A 255 5.25 4.20 17.23
CA TRP A 255 6.17 3.24 17.83
C TRP A 255 6.19 3.29 19.36
N ARG A 256 6.21 4.49 19.96
CA ARG A 256 6.13 4.65 21.42
C ARG A 256 4.82 4.10 21.98
N GLN A 257 3.69 4.32 21.26
CA GLN A 257 2.39 3.76 21.63
C GLN A 257 2.40 2.22 21.50
N LEU A 258 2.98 1.66 20.42
CA LEU A 258 3.10 0.22 20.21
C LEU A 258 3.80 -0.47 21.40
N LYS A 259 4.88 0.11 21.92
CA LYS A 259 5.63 -0.43 23.07
C LYS A 259 4.88 -0.39 24.40
N ARG A 260 3.87 0.47 24.52
CA ARG A 260 3.13 0.70 25.77
C ARG A 260 1.74 0.04 25.79
N SER A 261 1.29 -0.50 24.67
CA SER A 261 -0.06 -1.03 24.50
C SER A 261 -0.01 -2.53 24.19
N LEU A 262 -1.03 -3.25 24.63
CA LEU A 262 -1.23 -4.68 24.39
C LEU A 262 -2.70 -4.95 24.04
N GLY A 263 -2.94 -6.07 23.36
CA GLY A 263 -4.29 -6.56 23.05
C GLY A 263 -5.16 -5.50 22.35
N ALA A 264 -6.40 -5.37 22.75
CA ALA A 264 -7.39 -4.48 22.15
C ALA A 264 -6.99 -2.99 22.14
N GLN A 265 -6.08 -2.56 23.02
CA GLN A 265 -5.55 -1.19 23.03
C GLN A 265 -4.80 -0.83 21.73
N LEU A 266 -4.36 -1.83 20.96
CA LEU A 266 -3.69 -1.65 19.67
C LEU A 266 -4.66 -1.42 18.50
N ASN A 267 -5.96 -1.64 18.67
CA ASN A 267 -6.95 -1.43 17.61
C ASN A 267 -6.93 0.00 17.02
N PRO A 268 -6.88 1.09 17.82
CA PRO A 268 -6.74 2.44 17.26
C PRO A 268 -5.38 2.66 16.59
N LEU A 269 -4.31 2.02 17.09
CA LEU A 269 -2.95 2.22 16.58
C LEU A 269 -2.79 1.64 15.17
N LEU A 270 -3.46 0.53 14.85
CA LEU A 270 -3.50 -0.03 13.51
C LEU A 270 -4.01 1.01 12.49
N GLY A 271 -5.14 1.65 12.78
CA GLY A 271 -5.68 2.71 11.93
C GLY A 271 -4.75 3.93 11.83
N LYS A 272 -4.13 4.37 12.95
CA LYS A 272 -3.16 5.47 12.95
C LYS A 272 -1.96 5.17 12.06
N THR A 273 -1.41 3.95 12.15
CA THR A 273 -0.27 3.54 11.31
C THR A 273 -0.63 3.55 9.83
N ALA A 274 -1.83 3.06 9.47
CA ALA A 274 -2.32 3.09 8.09
C ALA A 274 -2.54 4.52 7.57
N ILE A 275 -3.08 5.42 8.41
CA ILE A 275 -3.26 6.83 8.06
C ILE A 275 -1.92 7.55 7.93
N ASN A 276 -0.93 7.27 8.78
CA ASN A 276 0.41 7.86 8.65
C ASN A 276 1.03 7.55 7.29
N LEU A 277 0.88 6.32 6.81
CA LEU A 277 1.32 5.92 5.47
C LEU A 277 0.55 6.67 4.38
N LEU A 278 -0.78 6.80 4.49
CA LEU A 278 -1.59 7.53 3.52
C LEU A 278 -1.20 9.01 3.46
N VAL A 279 -1.06 9.66 4.62
CA VAL A 279 -0.63 11.07 4.70
C VAL A 279 0.73 11.24 4.04
N PHE A 280 1.68 10.33 4.31
CA PHE A 280 2.98 10.34 3.66
C PHE A 280 2.87 10.22 2.12
N ALA A 281 2.08 9.27 1.60
CA ALA A 281 1.91 9.09 0.16
C ALA A 281 1.26 10.30 -0.53
N VAL A 282 0.27 10.93 0.14
CA VAL A 282 -0.37 12.17 -0.36
C VAL A 282 0.61 13.34 -0.37
N MET A 283 1.41 13.50 0.70
CA MET A 283 2.44 14.55 0.75
C MET A 283 3.54 14.34 -0.29
N LEU A 284 3.93 13.08 -0.54
CA LEU A 284 4.87 12.76 -1.62
C LEU A 284 4.32 13.15 -2.98
N LEU A 285 3.05 12.82 -3.25
CA LEU A 285 2.39 13.22 -4.51
C LEU A 285 2.37 14.74 -4.65
N PHE A 286 2.02 15.46 -3.59
CA PHE A 286 1.98 16.91 -3.60
C PHE A 286 3.37 17.52 -3.85
N ALA A 287 4.43 16.98 -3.22
CA ALA A 287 5.80 17.40 -3.44
C ALA A 287 6.25 17.18 -4.91
N CYS A 288 5.86 16.05 -5.52
CA CYS A 288 6.14 15.78 -6.93
C CYS A 288 5.38 16.71 -7.88
N ILE A 289 4.14 17.10 -7.55
CA ILE A 289 3.35 18.08 -8.33
C ILE A 289 4.05 19.45 -8.30
N LEU A 290 4.46 19.92 -7.13
CA LEU A 290 5.16 21.20 -7.00
C LEU A 290 6.47 21.20 -7.79
N TYR A 291 7.27 20.14 -7.68
CA TYR A 291 8.50 19.98 -8.45
C TYR A 291 8.26 20.10 -9.96
N THR A 292 7.24 19.43 -10.49
CA THR A 292 6.94 19.48 -11.93
C THR A 292 6.49 20.86 -12.36
N GLN A 293 5.69 21.57 -11.55
CA GLN A 293 5.26 22.94 -11.85
C GLN A 293 6.45 23.92 -11.89
N ASP A 294 7.37 23.83 -10.92
CA ASP A 294 8.55 24.70 -10.87
C ASP A 294 9.43 24.52 -12.11
N HIS A 295 9.61 23.28 -12.59
CA HIS A 295 10.42 22.99 -13.78
C HIS A 295 9.74 23.43 -15.07
N VAL A 296 8.44 23.22 -15.22
CA VAL A 296 7.68 23.70 -16.39
C VAL A 296 7.70 25.22 -16.45
N CYS A 297 7.56 25.93 -15.32
CA CYS A 297 7.67 27.37 -15.28
C CYS A 297 9.08 27.84 -15.65
N ALA A 298 10.13 27.19 -15.13
CA ALA A 298 11.52 27.54 -15.43
C ALA A 298 11.83 27.40 -16.93
N ASP A 299 11.41 26.30 -17.55
CA ASP A 299 11.58 26.06 -19.00
C ASP A 299 10.81 27.09 -19.84
N TYR A 300 9.58 27.45 -19.44
CA TYR A 300 8.80 28.48 -20.09
C TYR A 300 9.45 29.86 -20.03
N TYR A 301 9.99 30.26 -18.88
CA TYR A 301 10.71 31.53 -18.74
C TYR A 301 12.03 31.51 -19.50
N PHE A 302 12.78 30.41 -19.49
CA PHE A 302 14.02 30.28 -20.22
C PHE A 302 13.82 30.37 -21.75
N TYR A 303 12.77 29.68 -22.27
CA TYR A 303 12.44 29.74 -23.69
C TYR A 303 11.99 31.14 -24.13
N ASN A 304 11.14 31.79 -23.37
CA ASN A 304 10.70 33.16 -23.68
C ASN A 304 11.82 34.19 -23.52
N PHE A 305 12.70 34.03 -22.53
CA PHE A 305 13.84 34.94 -22.35
C PHE A 305 14.88 34.77 -23.47
N SER A 306 15.15 33.54 -23.89
CA SER A 306 16.08 33.28 -25.03
C SER A 306 15.54 33.81 -26.35
N SER A 307 14.20 33.76 -26.57
CA SER A 307 13.57 34.35 -27.77
C SER A 307 13.56 35.87 -27.76
N VAL A 308 13.60 36.51 -26.59
CA VAL A 308 13.72 37.99 -26.46
C VAL A 308 15.15 38.48 -26.58
N VAL A 309 16.12 37.67 -26.14
CA VAL A 309 17.56 38.06 -26.13
C VAL A 309 18.25 37.72 -27.45
N ASN A 310 17.70 36.86 -28.30
CA ASN A 310 18.29 36.46 -29.57
C ASN A 310 17.30 36.55 -30.75
N PRO A 311 16.93 37.77 -31.19
CA PRO A 311 16.01 37.97 -32.34
C PRO A 311 16.63 37.62 -33.71
N LEU A 312 17.88 37.09 -33.77
CA LEU A 312 18.61 36.83 -34.99
C LEU A 312 18.68 35.37 -35.45
N CYS A 313 18.05 34.44 -34.78
CA CYS A 313 17.88 33.08 -35.30
C CYS A 313 16.58 32.95 -36.09
N ILE A 314 16.51 33.60 -37.25
CA ILE A 314 15.59 33.25 -38.33
C ILE A 314 16.20 32.03 -39.03
N PRO A 315 15.50 30.88 -39.16
CA PRO A 315 15.96 29.79 -40.01
C PRO A 315 15.95 30.32 -41.46
N ILE A 316 17.13 30.34 -42.09
CA ILE A 316 17.23 30.46 -43.57
C ILE A 316 16.77 29.12 -44.10
N GLU A 317 15.82 29.14 -45.03
CA GLU A 317 15.14 28.04 -45.74
C GLU A 317 16.05 26.89 -46.17
#